data_8b99c1083a0922bc8c410211880d00fc
#
_entry.id   8b99c1083a0922bc8c410211880d00fc
#
_cell.length_a   1.000
_cell.length_b   1.000
_cell.length_c   1.000
_cell.angle_alpha   90.00
_cell.angle_beta   90.00
_cell.angle_gamma   90.00
#
_symmetry.space_group_name_H-M   'P 1'
#
loop_
_entity.id
_entity.type
_entity.pdbx_description
1 polymer ?
#
loop_
_entity_poly.entity_id
_entity_poly.type
_entity_poly.pdbx_seq_one_letter_code
_entity_poly.pdbx_strand_id
1 'polypeptide(L)'
;VLSVIAIVPSAPVLVPELAGTAADELAELSAATLAAAALLPDRWLIIGTGAADQELGDDAVGTFAGFGMDVPVRLSPPADGRAETAPAALPLCALLGGWLRGQVQPQ
;
A
#
# COMPACT_ATOMS: atom_id res chain seq x y z
N VAL A 1 6.42 -19.09 9.03
CA VAL A 1 5.24 -19.84 8.62
C VAL A 1 4.19 -18.91 8.03
N LEU A 2 3.68 -19.25 6.88
CA LEU A 2 2.62 -18.48 6.23
C LEU A 2 1.28 -18.86 6.86
N SER A 3 0.56 -17.92 7.43
CA SER A 3 -0.71 -18.21 8.11
C SER A 3 -1.94 -17.69 7.37
N VAL A 4 -1.81 -16.58 6.63
CA VAL A 4 -2.95 -15.96 5.93
C VAL A 4 -2.47 -15.37 4.62
N ILE A 5 -3.30 -15.49 3.59
CA ILE A 5 -3.07 -14.83 2.30
C ILE A 5 -4.29 -13.98 1.99
N ALA A 6 -4.08 -12.70 1.65
CA ALA A 6 -5.12 -11.84 1.13
C ALA A 6 -4.78 -11.47 -0.32
N ILE A 7 -5.76 -11.62 -1.20
CA ILE A 7 -5.62 -11.23 -2.61
C ILE A 7 -6.50 -10.02 -2.83
N VAL A 8 -5.90 -8.92 -3.27
CA VAL A 8 -6.61 -7.65 -3.38
C VAL A 8 -6.40 -7.04 -4.78
N PRO A 9 -7.36 -6.20 -5.24
CA PRO A 9 -7.19 -5.53 -6.54
C PRO A 9 -5.98 -4.59 -6.52
N SER A 10 -5.31 -4.47 -7.66
CA SER A 10 -4.19 -3.55 -7.84
C SER A 10 -4.67 -2.34 -8.64
N ALA A 11 -5.48 -1.49 -8.01
CA ALA A 11 -6.10 -0.36 -8.67
C ALA A 11 -5.93 0.92 -7.83
N PRO A 12 -5.40 2.01 -8.42
CA PRO A 12 -5.21 3.28 -7.69
C PRO A 12 -6.50 3.85 -7.10
N VAL A 13 -7.64 3.57 -7.73
CA VAL A 13 -8.94 4.09 -7.29
C VAL A 13 -9.39 3.54 -5.93
N LEU A 14 -8.69 2.53 -5.39
CA LEU A 14 -8.94 2.07 -4.02
C LEU A 14 -8.52 3.11 -2.99
N VAL A 15 -7.59 4.00 -3.34
CA VAL A 15 -7.17 5.10 -2.48
C VAL A 15 -8.17 6.23 -2.64
N PRO A 16 -8.90 6.64 -1.58
CA PRO A 16 -9.99 7.62 -1.71
C PRO A 16 -9.54 8.93 -2.35
N GLU A 17 -8.35 9.41 -2.06
CA GLU A 17 -7.82 10.65 -2.61
C GLU A 17 -7.62 10.57 -4.12
N LEU A 18 -7.45 9.37 -4.68
CA LEU A 18 -7.29 9.14 -6.11
C LEU A 18 -8.60 8.81 -6.82
N ALA A 19 -9.62 8.38 -6.06
CA ALA A 19 -10.89 7.94 -6.62
C ALA A 19 -11.77 9.12 -7.07
N GLY A 20 -11.63 10.28 -6.44
CA GLY A 20 -12.46 11.43 -6.76
C GLY A 20 -13.94 11.12 -6.61
N THR A 21 -14.74 11.38 -7.64
CA THR A 21 -16.18 11.14 -7.61
C THR A 21 -16.54 9.65 -7.65
N ALA A 22 -15.61 8.78 -8.01
CA ALA A 22 -15.84 7.34 -8.03
C ALA A 22 -15.77 6.69 -6.65
N ALA A 23 -15.37 7.42 -5.61
CA ALA A 23 -15.19 6.86 -4.28
C ALA A 23 -16.46 6.21 -3.73
N ASP A 24 -17.62 6.82 -3.96
CA ASP A 24 -18.89 6.29 -3.48
C ASP A 24 -19.26 4.97 -4.18
N GLU A 25 -18.99 4.89 -5.49
CA GLU A 25 -19.28 3.67 -6.27
C GLU A 25 -18.39 2.52 -5.86
N LEU A 26 -17.17 2.82 -5.37
CA LEU A 26 -16.17 1.83 -4.99
C LEU A 26 -16.16 1.54 -3.49
N ALA A 27 -17.07 2.12 -2.72
CA ALA A 27 -17.06 2.01 -1.26
C ALA A 27 -17.14 0.56 -0.78
N GLU A 28 -17.98 -0.27 -1.41
CA GLU A 28 -18.10 -1.69 -1.02
C GLU A 28 -16.82 -2.47 -1.30
N LEU A 29 -16.20 -2.23 -2.47
CA LEU A 29 -14.95 -2.88 -2.83
C LEU A 29 -13.82 -2.44 -1.89
N SER A 30 -13.73 -1.16 -1.59
CA SER A 30 -12.74 -0.62 -0.66
C SER A 30 -12.91 -1.20 0.73
N ALA A 31 -14.14 -1.28 1.22
CA ALA A 31 -14.44 -1.86 2.53
C ALA A 31 -14.06 -3.34 2.59
N ALA A 32 -14.36 -4.10 1.55
CA ALA A 32 -14.00 -5.52 1.48
C ALA A 32 -12.48 -5.70 1.45
N THR A 33 -11.77 -4.85 0.73
CA THR A 33 -10.31 -4.88 0.65
C THR A 33 -9.69 -4.61 2.01
N LEU A 34 -10.16 -3.58 2.71
CA LEU A 34 -9.67 -3.25 4.05
C LEU A 34 -9.98 -4.37 5.05
N ALA A 35 -11.17 -4.96 4.97
CA ALA A 35 -11.56 -6.05 5.85
C ALA A 35 -10.66 -7.28 5.66
N ALA A 36 -10.34 -7.62 4.41
CA ALA A 36 -9.43 -8.72 4.11
C ALA A 36 -8.02 -8.44 4.66
N ALA A 37 -7.53 -7.23 4.45
CA ALA A 37 -6.20 -6.84 4.93
C ALA A 37 -6.12 -6.84 6.46
N ALA A 38 -7.20 -6.48 7.14
CA ALA A 38 -7.24 -6.44 8.59
C ALA A 38 -7.10 -7.83 9.24
N LEU A 39 -7.34 -8.90 8.48
CA LEU A 39 -7.14 -10.27 8.97
C LEU A 39 -5.69 -10.71 8.95
N LEU A 40 -4.80 -9.95 8.32
CA LEU A 40 -3.38 -10.29 8.22
C LEU A 40 -2.65 -9.99 9.54
N PRO A 41 -1.62 -10.79 9.89
CA PRO A 41 -0.77 -10.46 11.04
C PRO A 41 0.10 -9.23 10.75
N ASP A 42 0.92 -8.83 11.73
CA ASP A 42 1.71 -7.59 11.66
C ASP A 42 2.76 -7.58 10.57
N ARG A 43 3.30 -8.74 10.21
CA ARG A 43 4.36 -8.85 9.21
C ARG A 43 3.78 -9.30 7.90
N TRP A 44 4.01 -8.50 6.85
CA TRP A 44 3.48 -8.75 5.52
C TRP A 44 4.61 -9.01 4.54
N LEU A 45 4.38 -9.98 3.65
CA LEU A 45 5.13 -10.11 2.41
C LEU A 45 4.18 -9.72 1.29
N ILE A 46 4.51 -8.67 0.57
CA ILE A 46 3.69 -8.15 -0.52
C ILE A 46 4.27 -8.65 -1.83
N ILE A 47 3.44 -9.31 -2.63
CA ILE A 47 3.83 -9.84 -3.93
C ILE A 47 2.93 -9.21 -4.98
N GLY A 48 3.52 -8.71 -6.04
CA GLY A 48 2.78 -8.11 -7.13
C GLY A 48 3.58 -8.13 -8.42
N THR A 49 3.01 -7.56 -9.46
CA THR A 49 3.66 -7.45 -10.76
C THR A 49 4.21 -6.06 -10.98
N GLY A 50 5.29 -5.95 -11.75
CA GLY A 50 5.91 -4.68 -12.08
C GLY A 50 6.66 -4.77 -13.39
N ALA A 51 7.33 -3.69 -13.77
CA ALA A 51 8.08 -3.61 -15.01
C ALA A 51 9.33 -4.50 -15.02
N ALA A 52 9.86 -4.80 -13.84
CA ALA A 52 11.06 -5.63 -13.68
C ALA A 52 10.97 -6.40 -12.38
N ASP A 53 11.64 -7.54 -12.32
CA ASP A 53 11.75 -8.31 -11.08
C ASP A 53 12.64 -7.55 -10.10
N GLN A 54 12.13 -7.33 -8.90
CA GLN A 54 12.90 -6.64 -7.86
C GLN A 54 12.36 -6.98 -6.48
N GLU A 55 13.21 -6.80 -5.49
CA GLU A 55 12.80 -6.86 -4.09
C GLU A 55 12.97 -5.46 -3.49
N LEU A 56 11.97 -5.04 -2.71
CA LEU A 56 12.01 -3.75 -2.05
C LEU A 56 12.18 -3.97 -0.55
N GLY A 57 13.08 -3.21 0.06
CA GLY A 57 13.29 -3.24 1.49
C GLY A 57 12.11 -2.61 2.23
N ASP A 58 11.97 -2.94 3.51
CA ASP A 58 10.90 -2.39 4.35
C ASP A 58 11.06 -0.91 4.66
N ASP A 59 12.21 -0.31 4.34
CA ASP A 59 12.48 1.11 4.49
C ASP A 59 12.07 1.92 3.25
N ALA A 60 11.55 1.29 2.21
CA ALA A 60 11.18 1.97 0.97
C ALA A 60 10.03 2.95 1.20
N VAL A 61 10.11 4.10 0.55
CA VAL A 61 9.15 5.20 0.64
C VAL A 61 8.80 5.64 -0.77
N GLY A 62 7.54 5.97 -1.00
CA GLY A 62 7.09 6.46 -2.30
C GLY A 62 5.84 7.31 -2.15
N THR A 63 5.24 7.64 -3.29
CA THR A 63 4.04 8.45 -3.32
C THR A 63 3.17 8.09 -4.53
N PHE A 64 1.86 8.33 -4.40
CA PHE A 64 0.92 8.21 -5.52
C PHE A 64 0.91 9.45 -6.43
N ALA A 65 1.86 10.36 -6.28
CA ALA A 65 1.87 11.60 -7.08
C ALA A 65 1.76 11.37 -8.59
N GLY A 66 2.38 10.29 -9.09
CA GLY A 66 2.28 9.91 -10.50
C GLY A 66 0.90 9.49 -10.95
N PHE A 67 -0.02 9.24 -10.02
CA PHE A 67 -1.41 8.86 -10.30
C PHE A 67 -2.38 10.02 -10.02
N GLY A 68 -1.89 11.22 -9.78
CA GLY A 68 -2.70 12.42 -9.72
C GLY A 68 -2.82 13.12 -8.37
N MET A 69 -2.38 12.49 -7.29
CA MET A 69 -2.44 13.07 -5.96
C MET A 69 -1.25 12.62 -5.13
N ASP A 70 -0.58 13.57 -4.48
CA ASP A 70 0.58 13.26 -3.64
C ASP A 70 0.12 12.63 -2.32
N VAL A 71 0.01 11.31 -2.32
CA VAL A 71 -0.30 10.53 -1.13
C VAL A 71 0.96 9.74 -0.78
N PRO A 72 1.71 10.15 0.25
CA PRO A 72 2.94 9.45 0.60
C PRO A 72 2.68 8.07 1.19
N VAL A 73 3.57 7.14 0.90
CA VAL A 73 3.45 5.74 1.30
C VAL A 73 4.78 5.27 1.88
N ARG A 74 4.72 4.54 2.99
CA ARG A 74 5.84 3.83 3.58
C ARG A 74 5.52 2.35 3.65
N LEU A 75 6.51 1.51 3.38
CA LEU A 75 6.32 0.06 3.48
C LEU A 75 6.34 -0.41 4.93
N SER A 76 6.99 0.33 5.83
CA SER A 76 6.89 0.06 7.26
C SER A 76 7.09 1.35 8.05
N PRO A 77 6.75 1.35 9.37
CA PRO A 77 6.95 2.51 10.22
C PRO A 77 8.42 2.92 10.28
N PRO A 78 8.73 4.23 10.36
CA PRO A 78 10.11 4.65 10.58
C PRO A 78 10.62 4.16 11.93
N ALA A 79 11.85 3.64 11.95
CA ALA A 79 12.50 3.30 13.20
C ALA A 79 12.98 4.59 13.89
N ASP A 80 12.90 4.61 15.21
CA ASP A 80 13.35 5.75 15.99
C ASP A 80 14.84 6.02 15.72
N GLY A 81 15.19 7.29 15.50
CA GLY A 81 16.56 7.71 15.26
C GLY A 81 17.08 7.43 13.86
N ARG A 82 16.27 6.84 12.99
CA ARG A 82 16.65 6.54 11.62
C ARG A 82 16.32 7.74 10.71
N ALA A 83 17.25 8.11 9.84
CA ALA A 83 16.98 9.11 8.82
C ALA A 83 15.94 8.59 7.83
N GLU A 84 15.06 9.47 7.34
CA GLU A 84 14.10 9.09 6.33
C GLU A 84 14.80 8.72 5.02
N THR A 85 14.35 7.62 4.42
CA THR A 85 14.78 7.24 3.08
C THR A 85 14.15 8.20 2.08
N ALA A 86 14.92 8.64 1.09
CA ALA A 86 14.39 9.49 0.03
C ALA A 86 13.29 8.73 -0.75
N PRO A 87 12.20 9.41 -1.15
CA PRO A 87 11.18 8.77 -1.95
C PRO A 87 11.74 8.19 -3.25
N ALA A 88 11.28 7.01 -3.61
CA ALA A 88 11.68 6.31 -4.81
C ALA A 88 10.47 6.03 -5.70
N ALA A 89 10.74 5.70 -6.97
CA ALA A 89 9.68 5.28 -7.88
C ALA A 89 9.30 3.83 -7.56
N LEU A 90 8.27 3.66 -6.74
CA LEU A 90 7.78 2.34 -6.38
C LEU A 90 6.75 1.84 -7.40
N PRO A 91 6.70 0.52 -7.69
CA PRO A 91 5.64 -0.03 -8.53
C PRO A 91 4.29 0.11 -7.83
N LEU A 92 3.22 0.11 -8.62
CA LEU A 92 1.86 0.29 -8.08
C LEU A 92 1.53 -0.71 -6.99
N CYS A 93 1.92 -1.97 -7.16
CA CYS A 93 1.64 -3.01 -6.16
C CYS A 93 2.28 -2.67 -4.80
N ALA A 94 3.48 -2.10 -4.80
CA ALA A 94 4.15 -1.69 -3.57
C ALA A 94 3.46 -0.48 -2.94
N LEU A 95 3.06 0.49 -3.75
CA LEU A 95 2.33 1.67 -3.26
C LEU A 95 1.01 1.26 -2.62
N LEU A 96 0.23 0.42 -3.28
CA LEU A 96 -1.05 -0.05 -2.75
C LEU A 96 -0.87 -0.91 -1.50
N GLY A 97 0.09 -1.81 -1.52
CA GLY A 97 0.37 -2.66 -0.35
C GLY A 97 0.79 -1.85 0.86
N GLY A 98 1.68 -0.88 0.68
CA GLY A 98 2.12 -0.01 1.75
C GLY A 98 0.99 0.88 2.27
N TRP A 99 0.18 1.45 1.37
CA TRP A 99 -0.97 2.25 1.75
C TRP A 99 -1.97 1.42 2.57
N LEU A 100 -2.28 0.22 2.07
CA LEU A 100 -3.25 -0.67 2.71
C LEU A 100 -2.78 -1.07 4.11
N ARG A 101 -1.51 -1.39 4.26
CA ARG A 101 -0.95 -1.71 5.58
C ARG A 101 -1.07 -0.54 6.54
N GLY A 102 -0.81 0.67 6.06
CA GLY A 102 -0.95 1.87 6.87
C GLY A 102 -2.39 2.14 7.33
N GLN A 103 -3.38 1.71 6.54
CA GLN A 103 -4.78 1.86 6.91
C GLN A 103 -5.20 0.88 8.01
N VAL A 104 -4.70 -0.35 7.99
CA VAL A 104 -5.13 -1.39 8.93
C VAL A 104 -4.19 -1.55 10.13
N GLN A 105 -2.97 -1.02 10.03
CA GLN A 105 -1.98 -1.04 11.11
C GLN A 105 -1.39 0.36 11.29
N PRO A 106 -2.19 1.35 11.71
CA PRO A 106 -1.69 2.71 11.86
C PRO A 106 -0.65 2.80 12.99
N GLN A 107 0.24 3.80 12.87
CA GLN A 107 1.32 4.06 13.82
C GLN A 107 0.81 4.59 15.16
#